data_6696fa216144f3fb43cd3dfe3c713f81
#
_entry.id   6696fa216144f3fb43cd3dfe3c713f81
#
_cell.length_a   1.000
_cell.length_b   1.000
_cell.length_c   1.000
_cell.angle_alpha   90.00
_cell.angle_beta   90.00
_cell.angle_gamma   90.00
#
_symmetry.space_group_name_H-M   'P 1'
#
loop_
_entity.id
_entity.type
_entity.pdbx_description
1 polymer ?
#
loop_
_entity_poly.entity_id
_entity_poly.type
_entity_poly.pdbx_seq_one_letter_code
_entity_poly.pdbx_strand_id
1 'polypeptide(L)'
;MIESQVSRAKARPYAGRGNYVGRATDNLSADLQVGRVARRAPQLRTAVRSDARKIHELIQRNQQVGHLLPRELSELTMRIDRFVVGVDGRGSIVACGELAPLSASLAEIRSLVVSEKRRGQGLGRLLVDELKVRARASGYDDLCVFAHQPAYFAHMGFSIVPHTWLPEKIMADCRSCPLFRRCEQFAMVTDLDAVPEVQPTAQLHV
;
A
#
# COMPACT_ATOMS: atom_id res chain seq x y z
N MET A 1 -40.40 30.65 -2.16
CA MET A 1 -40.72 30.43 -3.58
C MET A 1 -39.49 30.81 -4.40
N ILE A 2 -38.67 29.86 -4.75
CA ILE A 2 -37.74 29.90 -5.91
C ILE A 2 -37.48 28.44 -6.26
N GLU A 3 -38.10 27.97 -7.34
CA GLU A 3 -37.86 26.67 -7.94
C GLU A 3 -36.58 26.73 -8.77
N SER A 4 -35.69 25.77 -8.58
CA SER A 4 -34.53 25.57 -9.45
C SER A 4 -34.71 24.32 -10.30
N GLN A 5 -34.72 24.56 -11.59
CA GLN A 5 -34.89 23.57 -12.67
C GLN A 5 -33.70 22.62 -12.76
N VAL A 6 -33.99 21.33 -12.74
CA VAL A 6 -33.01 20.27 -13.06
C VAL A 6 -33.14 19.94 -14.54
N SER A 7 -32.07 20.23 -15.29
CA SER A 7 -31.94 19.91 -16.71
C SER A 7 -31.56 18.45 -16.91
N ARG A 8 -32.43 17.69 -17.58
CA ARG A 8 -32.22 16.31 -18.02
C ARG A 8 -31.49 16.32 -19.36
N ALA A 9 -30.27 15.78 -19.38
CA ALA A 9 -29.56 15.46 -20.62
C ALA A 9 -29.98 14.07 -21.14
N LYS A 10 -30.51 14.04 -22.38
CA LYS A 10 -30.96 12.83 -23.08
C LYS A 10 -29.74 12.10 -23.71
N ALA A 11 -29.59 10.81 -23.43
CA ALA A 11 -28.71 9.91 -24.14
C ALA A 11 -29.26 9.58 -25.54
N ARG A 12 -28.38 9.58 -26.56
CA ARG A 12 -28.69 9.11 -27.91
C ARG A 12 -28.09 7.70 -28.11
N PRO A 13 -28.80 6.78 -28.78
CA PRO A 13 -28.25 5.46 -29.11
C PRO A 13 -27.40 5.50 -30.37
N TYR A 14 -26.28 4.79 -30.37
CA TYR A 14 -25.43 4.58 -31.53
C TYR A 14 -25.77 3.24 -32.17
N ALA A 15 -26.33 3.28 -33.38
CA ALA A 15 -26.53 2.12 -34.23
C ALA A 15 -25.64 2.26 -35.49
N GLY A 16 -24.87 1.24 -35.79
CA GLY A 16 -24.06 1.22 -37.02
C GLY A 16 -23.40 -0.13 -37.26
N ARG A 17 -24.10 -1.01 -37.99
CA ARG A 17 -23.55 -2.24 -38.54
C ARG A 17 -22.73 -1.89 -39.80
N GLY A 18 -21.58 -2.55 -39.96
CA GLY A 18 -20.81 -2.51 -41.17
C GLY A 18 -19.97 -3.78 -41.32
N ASN A 19 -20.48 -4.76 -42.06
CA ASN A 19 -19.73 -5.92 -42.53
C ASN A 19 -18.70 -5.48 -43.58
N TYR A 20 -17.44 -5.86 -43.36
CA TYR A 20 -16.47 -5.91 -44.45
C TYR A 20 -15.74 -7.26 -44.46
N VAL A 21 -16.04 -8.05 -45.47
CA VAL A 21 -15.26 -9.22 -45.92
C VAL A 21 -14.23 -8.69 -46.93
N GLY A 22 -12.96 -9.05 -46.77
CA GLY A 22 -11.95 -8.63 -47.75
C GLY A 22 -10.56 -9.19 -47.49
N ARG A 23 -10.30 -10.36 -48.06
CA ARG A 23 -9.07 -10.91 -48.68
C ARG A 23 -7.74 -10.85 -47.91
N ALA A 24 -7.23 -12.05 -47.69
CA ALA A 24 -5.84 -12.37 -47.43
C ALA A 24 -4.91 -11.82 -48.52
N THR A 25 -3.82 -11.19 -48.12
CA THR A 25 -2.59 -11.13 -48.89
C THR A 25 -1.44 -11.34 -47.90
N ASP A 26 -0.75 -12.47 -48.13
CA ASP A 26 0.54 -12.77 -47.55
C ASP A 26 1.52 -11.62 -47.80
N ASN A 27 2.16 -11.14 -46.77
CA ASN A 27 3.50 -10.56 -46.89
C ASN A 27 4.30 -10.78 -45.63
N LEU A 28 5.33 -11.60 -45.79
CA LEU A 28 6.45 -11.77 -44.87
C LEU A 28 7.04 -10.39 -44.54
N SER A 29 7.10 -10.07 -43.30
CA SER A 29 8.12 -9.17 -42.72
C SER A 29 8.42 -9.71 -41.34
N ALA A 30 9.38 -10.62 -41.34
CA ALA A 30 10.19 -10.90 -40.16
C ALA A 30 10.93 -9.61 -39.79
N ASP A 31 11.26 -9.53 -38.51
CA ASP A 31 12.12 -8.52 -37.86
C ASP A 31 11.43 -7.21 -37.46
N LEU A 32 11.13 -7.24 -36.18
CA LEU A 32 11.49 -6.27 -35.14
C LEU A 32 10.74 -6.58 -33.83
N GLN A 33 10.90 -7.80 -33.32
CA GLN A 33 10.69 -8.04 -31.89
C GLN A 33 11.91 -7.53 -31.13
N VAL A 34 12.08 -6.19 -31.11
CA VAL A 34 12.95 -5.54 -30.14
C VAL A 34 12.38 -5.84 -28.77
N GLY A 35 13.11 -6.62 -27.99
CA GLY A 35 12.74 -7.22 -26.74
C GLY A 35 12.06 -6.23 -25.77
N ARG A 36 10.75 -6.38 -25.63
CA ARG A 36 10.06 -5.99 -24.42
C ARG A 36 10.56 -6.95 -23.34
N VAL A 37 11.67 -6.57 -22.67
CA VAL A 37 12.07 -7.20 -21.43
C VAL A 37 10.84 -7.14 -20.54
N ALA A 38 10.16 -8.28 -20.38
CA ALA A 38 9.03 -8.42 -19.49
C ALA A 38 9.51 -7.87 -18.13
N ARG A 39 8.95 -6.74 -17.70
CA ARG A 39 9.33 -6.12 -16.43
C ARG A 39 8.91 -7.10 -15.36
N ARG A 40 9.84 -7.91 -14.89
CA ARG A 40 9.62 -8.82 -13.79
C ARG A 40 8.94 -8.04 -12.65
N ALA A 41 7.84 -8.58 -12.12
CA ALA A 41 7.18 -8.02 -10.95
C ALA A 41 8.22 -7.82 -9.83
N PRO A 42 8.13 -6.74 -9.05
CA PRO A 42 9.02 -6.53 -7.91
C PRO A 42 8.93 -7.71 -6.95
N GLN A 43 10.10 -8.17 -6.48
CA GLN A 43 10.19 -9.25 -5.48
C GLN A 43 10.30 -8.63 -4.08
N LEU A 44 9.56 -9.19 -3.12
CA LEU A 44 9.66 -8.80 -1.71
C LEU A 44 10.75 -9.63 -1.03
N ARG A 45 11.54 -9.00 -0.17
CA ARG A 45 12.52 -9.66 0.71
C ARG A 45 12.76 -8.85 1.98
N THR A 46 13.36 -9.46 2.97
CA THR A 46 13.93 -8.74 4.12
C THR A 46 15.04 -7.81 3.64
N ALA A 47 15.09 -6.61 4.21
CA ALA A 47 16.17 -5.68 3.96
C ALA A 47 17.47 -6.16 4.62
N VAL A 48 18.60 -5.81 4.01
CA VAL A 48 19.94 -6.05 4.55
C VAL A 48 20.66 -4.72 4.79
N ARG A 49 21.75 -4.73 5.57
CA ARG A 49 22.45 -3.51 5.98
C ARG A 49 22.82 -2.57 4.82
N SER A 50 23.19 -3.13 3.68
CA SER A 50 23.50 -2.36 2.47
C SER A 50 22.32 -1.64 1.83
N ASP A 51 21.08 -1.99 2.22
CA ASP A 51 19.84 -1.36 1.73
C ASP A 51 19.51 -0.08 2.48
N ALA A 52 20.06 0.12 3.69
CA ALA A 52 19.65 1.20 4.61
C ALA A 52 19.68 2.58 3.95
N ARG A 53 20.74 2.92 3.21
CA ARG A 53 20.83 4.19 2.49
C ARG A 53 19.75 4.35 1.43
N LYS A 54 19.49 3.30 0.65
CA LYS A 54 18.45 3.33 -0.41
C LYS A 54 17.03 3.45 0.17
N ILE A 55 16.78 2.78 1.30
CA ILE A 55 15.52 2.89 2.04
C ILE A 55 15.36 4.33 2.56
N HIS A 56 16.40 4.88 3.19
CA HIS A 56 16.38 6.25 3.70
C HIS A 56 16.09 7.27 2.58
N GLU A 57 16.78 7.17 1.43
CA GLU A 57 16.52 8.02 0.27
C GLU A 57 15.08 7.86 -0.26
N LEU A 58 14.54 6.64 -0.28
CA LEU A 58 13.17 6.38 -0.71
C LEU A 58 12.16 7.05 0.23
N ILE A 59 12.37 6.93 1.55
CA ILE A 59 11.54 7.60 2.57
C ILE A 59 11.63 9.11 2.41
N GLN A 60 12.84 9.68 2.35
CA GLN A 60 13.04 11.14 2.22
C GLN A 60 12.33 11.73 1.00
N ARG A 61 12.45 11.10 -0.18
CA ARG A 61 11.76 11.57 -1.40
C ARG A 61 10.24 11.56 -1.29
N ASN A 62 9.70 10.80 -0.36
CA ASN A 62 8.25 10.65 -0.18
C ASN A 62 7.72 11.35 1.09
N GLN A 63 8.59 12.01 1.88
CA GLN A 63 8.18 12.66 3.13
C GLN A 63 7.07 13.68 2.92
N GLN A 64 7.24 14.60 1.98
CA GLN A 64 6.26 15.67 1.74
C GLN A 64 4.95 15.15 1.15
N VAL A 65 5.03 14.22 0.21
CA VAL A 65 3.85 13.66 -0.48
C VAL A 65 3.13 12.63 0.38
N GLY A 66 3.88 11.88 1.19
CA GLY A 66 3.36 10.76 2.00
C GLY A 66 3.09 11.13 3.45
N HIS A 67 3.29 12.39 3.87
CA HIS A 67 3.16 12.84 5.27
C HIS A 67 3.96 11.94 6.24
N LEU A 68 5.13 11.49 5.82
CA LEU A 68 5.99 10.63 6.60
C LEU A 68 6.86 11.46 7.55
N LEU A 69 7.03 10.99 8.78
CA LEU A 69 8.00 11.58 9.69
C LEU A 69 9.43 11.31 9.20
N PRO A 70 10.36 12.26 9.41
CA PRO A 70 11.77 12.06 9.15
C PRO A 70 12.31 10.84 9.92
N ARG A 71 13.24 10.13 9.31
CA ARG A 71 13.92 8.98 9.93
C ARG A 71 15.42 9.15 9.77
N GLU A 72 16.14 8.91 10.83
CA GLU A 72 17.61 8.97 10.81
C GLU A 72 18.19 7.69 10.18
N LEU A 73 19.24 7.86 9.34
CA LEU A 73 19.91 6.74 8.69
C LEU A 73 20.49 5.74 9.70
N SER A 74 21.01 6.23 10.81
CA SER A 74 21.53 5.40 11.91
C SER A 74 20.44 4.51 12.50
N GLU A 75 19.26 5.07 12.76
CA GLU A 75 18.10 4.34 13.27
C GLU A 75 17.66 3.24 12.28
N LEU A 76 17.52 3.59 11.00
CA LEU A 76 17.17 2.62 9.96
C LEU A 76 18.21 1.48 9.87
N THR A 77 19.48 1.82 9.99
CA THR A 77 20.57 0.84 9.92
C THR A 77 20.54 -0.14 11.10
N MET A 78 20.20 0.35 12.30
CA MET A 78 20.10 -0.49 13.52
C MET A 78 18.89 -1.44 13.47
N ARG A 79 17.82 -1.04 12.76
CA ARG A 79 16.54 -1.78 12.71
C ARG A 79 16.27 -2.37 11.32
N ILE A 80 17.30 -2.57 10.53
CA ILE A 80 17.16 -2.89 9.11
C ILE A 80 16.46 -4.23 8.88
N ASP A 81 16.62 -5.18 9.77
CA ASP A 81 15.99 -6.50 9.78
C ASP A 81 14.46 -6.45 9.91
N ARG A 82 13.92 -5.33 10.43
CA ARG A 82 12.47 -5.11 10.52
C ARG A 82 11.84 -4.66 9.21
N PHE A 83 12.66 -4.29 8.22
CA PHE A 83 12.16 -3.80 6.93
C PHE A 83 11.95 -4.92 5.93
N VAL A 84 10.84 -4.81 5.20
CA VAL A 84 10.60 -5.51 3.93
C VAL A 84 10.83 -4.52 2.81
N VAL A 85 11.53 -4.94 1.77
CA VAL A 85 11.77 -4.15 0.57
C VAL A 85 11.20 -4.82 -0.66
N GLY A 86 10.64 -4.03 -1.56
CA GLY A 86 10.29 -4.43 -2.91
C GLY A 86 11.42 -4.07 -3.87
N VAL A 87 11.99 -5.08 -4.53
CA VAL A 87 13.13 -4.93 -5.44
C VAL A 87 12.67 -5.20 -6.86
N ASP A 88 12.91 -4.28 -7.78
CA ASP A 88 12.56 -4.46 -9.19
C ASP A 88 13.57 -5.35 -9.94
N GLY A 89 13.24 -5.70 -11.19
CA GLY A 89 14.10 -6.56 -12.03
C GLY A 89 15.48 -6.00 -12.33
N ARG A 90 15.81 -4.76 -11.92
CA ARG A 90 17.11 -4.13 -12.05
C ARG A 90 17.89 -4.10 -10.72
N GLY A 91 17.33 -4.69 -9.64
CA GLY A 91 17.93 -4.66 -8.30
C GLY A 91 17.71 -3.33 -7.55
N SER A 92 16.83 -2.45 -8.04
CA SER A 92 16.53 -1.19 -7.37
C SER A 92 15.43 -1.39 -6.33
N ILE A 93 15.60 -0.79 -5.13
CA ILE A 93 14.54 -0.74 -4.11
C ILE A 93 13.50 0.28 -4.57
N VAL A 94 12.27 -0.21 -4.78
CA VAL A 94 11.14 0.59 -5.26
C VAL A 94 10.01 0.68 -4.25
N ALA A 95 10.11 -0.06 -3.16
CA ALA A 95 9.15 0.00 -2.06
C ALA A 95 9.78 -0.48 -0.76
N CYS A 96 9.28 -0.04 0.38
CA CYS A 96 9.67 -0.52 1.70
C CYS A 96 8.52 -0.40 2.70
N GLY A 97 8.61 -1.15 3.81
CA GLY A 97 7.77 -1.05 4.99
C GLY A 97 8.49 -1.67 6.18
N GLU A 98 8.29 -1.10 7.37
CA GLU A 98 8.85 -1.60 8.63
C GLU A 98 7.76 -2.28 9.45
N LEU A 99 8.08 -3.42 10.06
CA LEU A 99 7.32 -4.03 11.15
C LEU A 99 7.95 -3.62 12.48
N ALA A 100 7.36 -2.65 13.18
CA ALA A 100 7.89 -2.10 14.40
C ALA A 100 7.17 -2.68 15.63
N PRO A 101 7.87 -3.38 16.56
CA PRO A 101 7.28 -3.81 17.82
C PRO A 101 6.82 -2.62 18.67
N LEU A 102 5.61 -2.70 19.24
CA LEU A 102 5.10 -1.77 20.25
C LEU A 102 4.95 -2.44 21.61
N SER A 103 4.49 -3.68 21.66
CA SER A 103 4.43 -4.55 22.85
C SER A 103 4.70 -5.99 22.47
N ALA A 104 4.47 -6.92 23.39
CA ALA A 104 4.60 -8.36 23.13
C ALA A 104 3.53 -8.87 22.14
N SER A 105 2.34 -8.25 22.11
CA SER A 105 1.20 -8.69 21.29
C SER A 105 0.86 -7.71 20.15
N LEU A 106 1.43 -6.50 20.13
CA LEU A 106 1.10 -5.44 19.16
C LEU A 106 2.33 -4.99 18.38
N ALA A 107 2.23 -5.00 17.06
CA ALA A 107 3.21 -4.38 16.17
C ALA A 107 2.57 -3.27 15.32
N GLU A 108 3.41 -2.42 14.73
CA GLU A 108 2.98 -1.32 13.85
C GLU A 108 3.65 -1.42 12.49
N ILE A 109 2.88 -1.18 11.42
CA ILE A 109 3.44 -0.92 10.09
C ILE A 109 3.88 0.53 10.03
N ARG A 110 5.19 0.75 9.85
CA ARG A 110 5.79 2.08 9.70
C ARG A 110 6.47 2.25 8.35
N SER A 111 6.69 3.50 7.96
CA SER A 111 7.48 3.84 6.78
C SER A 111 7.07 3.05 5.53
N LEU A 112 5.76 2.82 5.35
CA LEU A 112 5.22 2.15 4.16
C LEU A 112 5.31 3.10 2.97
N VAL A 113 6.22 2.82 2.05
CA VAL A 113 6.48 3.67 0.89
C VAL A 113 6.54 2.83 -0.36
N VAL A 114 5.89 3.33 -1.42
CA VAL A 114 6.05 2.85 -2.79
C VAL A 114 6.49 4.02 -3.66
N SER A 115 7.57 3.83 -4.43
CA SER A 115 8.07 4.85 -5.35
C SER A 115 6.96 5.27 -6.32
N GLU A 116 6.88 6.54 -6.65
CA GLU A 116 5.82 7.13 -7.48
C GLU A 116 5.57 6.35 -8.77
N LYS A 117 6.65 5.97 -9.48
CA LYS A 117 6.59 5.21 -10.74
C LYS A 117 6.01 3.79 -10.59
N ARG A 118 5.84 3.30 -9.38
CA ARG A 118 5.34 1.95 -9.06
C ARG A 118 4.01 1.96 -8.29
N ARG A 119 3.46 3.14 -8.01
CA ARG A 119 2.13 3.26 -7.39
C ARG A 119 1.04 2.74 -8.34
N GLY A 120 -0.10 2.34 -7.78
CA GLY A 120 -1.22 1.79 -8.55
C GLY A 120 -1.01 0.38 -9.12
N GLN A 121 0.14 -0.27 -8.83
CA GLN A 121 0.48 -1.62 -9.32
C GLN A 121 0.31 -2.71 -8.25
N GLY A 122 -0.40 -2.42 -7.16
CA GLY A 122 -0.65 -3.39 -6.07
C GLY A 122 0.52 -3.63 -5.10
N LEU A 123 1.70 -3.03 -5.35
CA LEU A 123 2.90 -3.30 -4.56
C LEU A 123 2.77 -2.92 -3.09
N GLY A 124 2.04 -1.84 -2.76
CA GLY A 124 1.76 -1.46 -1.39
C GLY A 124 0.93 -2.50 -0.65
N ARG A 125 -0.08 -3.08 -1.30
CA ARG A 125 -0.87 -4.18 -0.76
C ARG A 125 -0.01 -5.41 -0.48
N LEU A 126 0.81 -5.81 -1.45
CA LEU A 126 1.74 -6.94 -1.27
C LEU A 126 2.67 -6.73 -0.08
N LEU A 127 3.18 -5.50 0.15
CA LEU A 127 3.98 -5.18 1.33
C LEU A 127 3.19 -5.34 2.64
N VAL A 128 1.95 -4.83 2.69
CA VAL A 128 1.11 -4.98 3.89
C VAL A 128 0.79 -6.44 4.16
N ASP A 129 0.45 -7.22 3.13
CA ASP A 129 0.17 -8.65 3.25
C ASP A 129 1.41 -9.41 3.77
N GLU A 130 2.60 -9.12 3.26
CA GLU A 130 3.88 -9.68 3.74
C GLU A 130 4.17 -9.29 5.20
N LEU A 131 3.92 -8.03 5.58
CA LEU A 131 4.11 -7.56 6.95
C LEU A 131 3.13 -8.22 7.93
N LYS A 132 1.88 -8.49 7.50
CA LYS A 132 0.91 -9.29 8.27
C LYS A 132 1.41 -10.72 8.50
N VAL A 133 1.93 -11.36 7.46
CA VAL A 133 2.49 -12.72 7.56
C VAL A 133 3.64 -12.73 8.58
N ARG A 134 4.54 -11.76 8.51
CA ARG A 134 5.66 -11.64 9.45
C ARG A 134 5.20 -11.34 10.86
N ALA A 135 4.21 -10.49 11.05
CA ALA A 135 3.65 -10.18 12.35
C ALA A 135 3.09 -11.44 13.03
N ARG A 136 2.29 -12.24 12.31
CA ARG A 136 1.81 -13.54 12.79
C ARG A 136 2.95 -14.49 13.14
N ALA A 137 3.92 -14.63 12.24
CA ALA A 137 5.08 -15.49 12.46
C ALA A 137 5.95 -15.06 13.66
N SER A 138 5.88 -13.78 14.05
CA SER A 138 6.56 -13.22 15.21
C SER A 138 5.73 -13.29 16.49
N GLY A 139 4.49 -13.84 16.44
CA GLY A 139 3.61 -14.02 17.60
C GLY A 139 2.87 -12.76 18.03
N TYR A 140 2.67 -11.79 17.15
CA TYR A 140 1.79 -10.66 17.44
C TYR A 140 0.33 -11.03 17.19
N ASP A 141 -0.56 -10.63 18.10
CA ASP A 141 -2.00 -10.80 17.98
C ASP A 141 -2.62 -9.69 17.10
N ASP A 142 -2.11 -8.47 17.25
CA ASP A 142 -2.62 -7.28 16.58
C ASP A 142 -1.55 -6.57 15.76
N LEU A 143 -2.00 -5.96 14.66
CA LEU A 143 -1.19 -5.09 13.84
C LEU A 143 -1.87 -3.75 13.66
N CYS A 144 -1.16 -2.65 13.98
CA CYS A 144 -1.69 -1.31 13.82
C CYS A 144 -0.97 -0.53 12.72
N VAL A 145 -1.61 0.55 12.29
CA VAL A 145 -1.05 1.54 11.38
C VAL A 145 -1.63 2.92 11.69
N PHE A 146 -0.83 3.96 11.48
CA PHE A 146 -1.25 5.36 11.56
C PHE A 146 -1.21 5.97 10.17
N ALA A 147 -2.36 6.37 9.63
CA ALA A 147 -2.51 6.78 8.24
C ALA A 147 -3.38 8.01 8.05
N HIS A 148 -3.02 8.87 7.10
CA HIS A 148 -3.85 10.00 6.66
C HIS A 148 -4.97 9.55 5.70
N GLN A 149 -4.82 8.41 5.04
CA GLN A 149 -5.80 7.85 4.10
C GLN A 149 -6.31 6.50 4.59
N PRO A 150 -7.30 6.48 5.52
CA PRO A 150 -7.76 5.25 6.16
C PRO A 150 -8.42 4.27 5.18
N ALA A 151 -9.08 4.76 4.13
CA ALA A 151 -9.73 3.90 3.13
C ALA A 151 -8.78 2.86 2.53
N TYR A 152 -7.51 3.21 2.31
CA TYR A 152 -6.51 2.29 1.79
C TYR A 152 -6.32 1.06 2.70
N PHE A 153 -6.23 1.26 4.00
CA PHE A 153 -6.03 0.19 4.96
C PHE A 153 -7.34 -0.54 5.32
N ALA A 154 -8.49 0.16 5.27
CA ALA A 154 -9.78 -0.46 5.48
C ALA A 154 -10.04 -1.60 4.47
N HIS A 155 -9.68 -1.41 3.18
CA HIS A 155 -9.73 -2.48 2.16
C HIS A 155 -8.80 -3.66 2.41
N MET A 156 -7.92 -3.56 3.39
CA MET A 156 -7.00 -4.63 3.82
C MET A 156 -7.36 -5.17 5.21
N GLY A 157 -8.59 -4.88 5.70
CA GLY A 157 -9.13 -5.43 6.94
C GLY A 157 -8.72 -4.67 8.20
N PHE A 158 -8.20 -3.44 8.09
CA PHE A 158 -7.96 -2.58 9.26
C PHE A 158 -9.22 -1.79 9.61
N SER A 159 -9.52 -1.68 10.89
CA SER A 159 -10.61 -0.87 11.45
C SER A 159 -10.07 0.38 12.11
N ILE A 160 -10.76 1.52 11.95
CA ILE A 160 -10.41 2.77 12.64
C ILE A 160 -10.75 2.61 14.12
N VAL A 161 -9.81 2.98 14.98
CA VAL A 161 -9.96 2.96 16.43
C VAL A 161 -9.57 4.31 17.05
N PRO A 162 -10.07 4.65 18.24
CA PRO A 162 -9.57 5.81 18.99
C PRO A 162 -8.06 5.65 19.27
N HIS A 163 -7.27 6.71 19.17
CA HIS A 163 -5.83 6.67 19.50
C HIS A 163 -5.58 6.14 20.93
N THR A 164 -6.49 6.40 21.86
CA THR A 164 -6.41 5.95 23.27
C THR A 164 -6.46 4.42 23.42
N TRP A 165 -6.85 3.68 22.36
CA TRP A 165 -6.81 2.22 22.36
C TRP A 165 -5.41 1.67 22.11
N LEU A 166 -4.47 2.53 21.73
CA LEU A 166 -3.07 2.17 21.44
C LEU A 166 -2.12 2.93 22.40
N PRO A 167 -2.21 2.69 23.73
CA PRO A 167 -1.39 3.39 24.72
C PRO A 167 0.10 3.14 24.50
N GLU A 168 0.50 1.99 23.97
CA GLU A 168 1.90 1.65 23.66
C GLU A 168 2.47 2.61 22.61
N LYS A 169 1.70 2.93 21.57
CA LYS A 169 2.09 3.91 20.55
C LYS A 169 2.20 5.32 21.15
N ILE A 170 1.24 5.70 21.99
CA ILE A 170 1.26 7.01 22.65
C ILE A 170 2.52 7.15 23.50
N MET A 171 2.87 6.13 24.26
CA MET A 171 4.04 6.14 25.13
C MET A 171 5.36 6.09 24.35
N ALA A 172 5.42 5.28 23.28
CA ALA A 172 6.64 5.09 22.50
C ALA A 172 7.01 6.32 21.65
N ASP A 173 6.03 6.93 20.98
CA ASP A 173 6.30 7.89 19.92
C ASP A 173 5.51 9.20 20.04
N CYS A 174 4.21 9.14 20.41
CA CYS A 174 3.35 10.31 20.27
C CYS A 174 3.68 11.41 21.27
N ARG A 175 4.11 11.06 22.47
CA ARG A 175 4.45 12.04 23.53
C ARG A 175 5.57 13.00 23.12
N SER A 176 6.52 12.53 22.32
CA SER A 176 7.64 13.31 21.79
C SER A 176 7.38 13.87 20.38
N CYS A 177 6.24 13.53 19.78
CA CYS A 177 5.92 13.95 18.41
C CYS A 177 5.54 15.45 18.37
N PRO A 178 6.19 16.27 17.54
CA PRO A 178 5.84 17.69 17.41
C PRO A 178 4.41 17.93 16.90
N LEU A 179 3.80 16.92 16.28
CA LEU A 179 2.44 16.96 15.75
C LEU A 179 1.40 16.35 16.71
N PHE A 180 1.76 15.96 17.94
CA PHE A 180 0.88 15.23 18.85
C PHE A 180 -0.49 15.89 19.04
N ARG A 181 -0.54 17.22 19.22
CA ARG A 181 -1.80 17.97 19.39
C ARG A 181 -2.53 18.29 18.09
N ARG A 182 -1.90 18.03 16.94
CA ARG A 182 -2.41 18.30 15.60
C ARG A 182 -2.23 17.08 14.70
N CYS A 183 -2.32 15.90 15.32
CA CYS A 183 -2.21 14.64 14.58
C CYS A 183 -3.48 14.44 13.76
N GLU A 184 -3.32 14.41 12.44
CA GLU A 184 -4.40 14.17 11.47
C GLU A 184 -4.41 12.72 10.98
N GLN A 185 -3.63 11.83 11.60
CA GLN A 185 -3.60 10.41 11.27
C GLN A 185 -4.73 9.67 11.97
N PHE A 186 -5.33 8.73 11.25
CA PHE A 186 -6.25 7.75 11.81
C PHE A 186 -5.44 6.59 12.39
N ALA A 187 -5.71 6.24 13.64
CA ALA A 187 -5.21 5.00 14.23
C ALA A 187 -6.10 3.86 13.72
N MET A 188 -5.48 2.80 13.20
CA MET A 188 -6.20 1.66 12.67
C MET A 188 -5.55 0.35 13.15
N VAL A 189 -6.37 -0.66 13.41
CA VAL A 189 -5.93 -1.97 13.91
C VAL A 189 -6.58 -3.07 13.07
N THR A 190 -5.85 -4.17 12.90
CA THR A 190 -6.38 -5.45 12.43
C THR A 190 -5.93 -6.55 13.39
N ASP A 191 -6.87 -7.39 13.79
CA ASP A 191 -6.60 -8.66 14.44
C ASP A 191 -5.95 -9.61 13.41
N LEU A 192 -4.84 -10.21 13.78
CA LEU A 192 -4.09 -11.10 12.90
C LEU A 192 -4.65 -12.53 12.87
N ASP A 193 -5.39 -12.92 13.87
CA ASP A 193 -6.02 -14.26 13.98
C ASP A 193 -7.46 -14.27 13.45
N ALA A 194 -8.06 -13.09 13.22
CA ALA A 194 -9.39 -13.01 12.64
C ALA A 194 -9.43 -13.74 11.29
N VAL A 195 -10.18 -14.82 11.24
CA VAL A 195 -10.53 -15.48 9.98
C VAL A 195 -11.33 -14.46 9.17
N PRO A 196 -10.97 -14.16 7.91
CA PRO A 196 -11.74 -13.24 7.10
C PRO A 196 -13.19 -13.76 7.04
N GLU A 197 -14.11 -12.96 7.60
CA GLU A 197 -15.54 -13.25 7.53
C GLU A 197 -15.92 -13.29 6.05
N VAL A 198 -16.18 -14.48 5.54
CA VAL A 198 -16.73 -14.66 4.19
C VAL A 198 -18.13 -14.09 4.27
N GLN A 199 -18.30 -12.85 3.78
CA GLN A 199 -19.64 -12.27 3.67
C GLN A 199 -20.49 -13.21 2.81
N PRO A 200 -21.60 -13.74 3.33
CA PRO A 200 -22.49 -14.53 2.53
C PRO A 200 -22.94 -13.70 1.36
N THR A 201 -22.68 -14.17 0.16
CA THR A 201 -23.19 -13.59 -1.08
C THR A 201 -24.70 -13.40 -0.90
N ALA A 202 -25.13 -12.13 -0.88
CA ALA A 202 -26.55 -11.81 -0.84
C ALA A 202 -27.21 -12.51 -2.04
N GLN A 203 -28.00 -13.54 -1.76
CA GLN A 203 -28.85 -14.18 -2.76
C GLN A 203 -29.88 -13.12 -3.19
N LEU A 204 -29.70 -12.60 -4.38
CA LEU A 204 -30.74 -11.84 -5.07
C LEU A 204 -31.93 -12.79 -5.27
N HIS A 205 -32.96 -12.64 -4.43
CA HIS A 205 -34.25 -13.21 -4.73
C HIS A 205 -34.85 -12.43 -5.91
N VAL A 206 -34.99 -13.13 -7.04
CA VAL A 206 -35.78 -12.73 -8.20
C VAL A 206 -37.25 -12.93 -7.90
#